data_5281416a30416ec0be8bb34d09f536ca
#
_entry.id   5281416a30416ec0be8bb34d09f536ca
#
_cell.length_a   1.000
_cell.length_b   1.000
_cell.length_c   1.000
_cell.angle_alpha   90.00
_cell.angle_beta   90.00
_cell.angle_gamma   90.00
#
_symmetry.space_group_name_H-M   'P 1'
#
loop_
_entity.id
_entity.type
_entity.pdbx_description
1 polymer ?
#
loop_
_entity_poly.entity_id
_entity_poly.type
_entity_poly.pdbx_seq_one_letter_code
_entity_poly.pdbx_strand_id
1 'polypeptide(L)'
;ESLRRVPQVVIASATPFREENEEESGAPKLLINRDYQVVDFLHETTALQDRLRIYDVPSPEKDKLQTLARLLSKKGTTQTIVFVAHRESADRVGQYLRSERFTAVVYHGGMEQDARERALFRFRSGAANVLVSTDLAARGLDIPEVGAVVHYHLPADEATFAHRSGRTARWKSVGEAFLIVGPEETTPDFVELSGNAEVNHVLVRPAAPLWAVLYIGRGKRDKLSKADIVGFLCKKGGLRS
;
A
#
# COMPACT_ATOMS: atom_id res chain seq x y z
N GLU A 1 -15.58 32.52 -6.38
CA GLU A 1 -16.20 32.99 -7.66
C GLU A 1 -16.06 31.95 -8.79
N SER A 2 -14.99 31.19 -8.90
CA SER A 2 -14.81 30.17 -9.95
C SER A 2 -15.81 29.00 -9.85
N LEU A 3 -16.24 28.61 -8.66
CA LEU A 3 -17.19 27.52 -8.43
C LEU A 3 -18.66 27.87 -8.77
N ARG A 4 -19.00 29.15 -8.95
CA ARG A 4 -20.37 29.54 -9.34
C ARG A 4 -20.78 29.15 -10.78
N ARG A 5 -19.81 28.73 -11.60
CA ARG A 5 -20.03 28.32 -12.99
C ARG A 5 -19.99 26.81 -13.22
N VAL A 6 -19.73 26.01 -12.18
CA VAL A 6 -19.70 24.55 -12.30
C VAL A 6 -21.14 24.03 -12.27
N PRO A 7 -21.63 23.37 -13.31
CA PRO A 7 -23.03 22.94 -13.40
C PRO A 7 -23.33 21.78 -12.44
N GLN A 8 -22.34 20.98 -12.10
CA GLN A 8 -22.47 19.85 -11.20
C GLN A 8 -21.19 19.65 -10.38
N VAL A 9 -21.34 19.34 -9.11
CA VAL A 9 -20.24 18.95 -8.21
C VAL A 9 -20.56 17.56 -7.65
N VAL A 10 -19.63 16.64 -7.78
CA VAL A 10 -19.71 15.29 -7.21
C VAL A 10 -18.63 15.15 -6.16
N ILE A 11 -19.03 14.78 -4.95
CA ILE A 11 -18.12 14.46 -3.85
C ILE A 11 -18.21 12.97 -3.60
N ALA A 12 -17.09 12.27 -3.60
CA ALA A 12 -17.01 10.86 -3.32
C ALA A 12 -16.16 10.62 -2.05
N SER A 13 -16.68 9.80 -1.14
CA SER A 13 -15.98 9.39 0.08
C SER A 13 -16.21 7.90 0.31
N ALA A 14 -15.20 7.21 0.84
CA ALA A 14 -15.30 5.80 1.23
C ALA A 14 -15.88 5.64 2.66
N THR A 15 -16.05 6.71 3.39
CA THR A 15 -16.63 6.76 4.74
C THR A 15 -17.88 7.62 4.73
N PRO A 16 -18.89 7.32 5.58
CA PRO A 16 -20.09 8.15 5.70
C PRO A 16 -19.72 9.60 6.02
N PHE A 17 -20.38 10.52 5.34
CA PHE A 17 -20.30 11.93 5.69
C PHE A 17 -21.16 12.14 6.96
N ARG A 18 -20.53 12.46 8.09
CA ARG A 18 -21.22 12.83 9.33
C ARG A 18 -21.10 14.35 9.52
N GLU A 19 -22.22 15.01 9.71
CA GLU A 19 -22.30 16.46 9.93
C GLU A 19 -21.57 16.91 11.23
N GLU A 20 -21.34 15.98 12.17
CA GLU A 20 -20.71 16.26 13.47
C GLU A 20 -19.19 16.51 13.39
N ASN A 21 -18.54 16.25 12.25
CA ASN A 21 -17.08 16.38 12.08
C ASN A 21 -16.69 17.57 11.18
N GLU A 22 -17.42 18.67 11.23
CA GLU A 22 -17.15 19.86 10.40
C GLU A 22 -15.75 20.48 10.62
N GLU A 23 -15.14 20.28 11.79
CA GLU A 23 -13.83 20.87 12.12
C GLU A 23 -12.63 19.99 11.66
N GLU A 24 -12.81 18.67 11.52
CA GLU A 24 -11.71 17.74 11.17
C GLU A 24 -11.65 17.35 9.68
N SER A 25 -12.75 17.50 8.93
CA SER A 25 -12.81 16.95 7.56
C SER A 25 -12.08 17.80 6.52
N GLY A 26 -11.69 19.03 6.82
CA GLY A 26 -11.03 19.92 5.84
C GLY A 26 -11.87 20.21 4.59
N ALA A 27 -13.14 19.78 4.55
CA ALA A 27 -14.04 20.03 3.45
C ALA A 27 -14.39 21.53 3.42
N PRO A 28 -14.23 22.21 2.29
CA PRO A 28 -14.53 23.64 2.22
C PRO A 28 -16.03 23.88 2.51
N LYS A 29 -16.34 24.68 3.54
CA LYS A 29 -17.71 25.11 3.94
C LYS A 29 -18.62 25.55 2.77
N LEU A 30 -18.04 25.89 1.64
CA LEU A 30 -18.74 26.34 0.44
C LEU A 30 -19.55 25.25 -0.29
N LEU A 31 -19.31 23.97 -0.03
CA LEU A 31 -19.96 22.86 -0.72
C LEU A 31 -21.21 22.35 0.01
N ILE A 32 -21.35 22.67 1.31
CA ILE A 32 -22.37 22.13 2.21
C ILE A 32 -23.69 22.91 2.13
N ASN A 33 -23.69 24.14 1.61
CA ASN A 33 -24.86 25.02 1.56
C ASN A 33 -25.74 24.87 0.29
N ARG A 34 -25.72 23.73 -0.37
CA ARG A 34 -26.60 23.44 -1.52
C ARG A 34 -27.38 22.17 -1.26
N ASP A 35 -28.62 22.11 -1.77
CA ASP A 35 -29.36 20.87 -1.83
C ASP A 35 -28.53 19.85 -2.61
N TYR A 36 -28.20 18.74 -1.97
CA TYR A 36 -27.42 17.67 -2.57
C TYR A 36 -28.18 16.34 -2.45
N GLN A 37 -27.97 15.49 -3.43
CA GLN A 37 -28.48 14.13 -3.41
C GLN A 37 -27.40 13.22 -2.86
N VAL A 38 -27.69 12.49 -1.79
CA VAL A 38 -26.82 11.44 -1.27
C VAL A 38 -27.10 10.16 -2.05
N VAL A 39 -26.07 9.61 -2.66
CA VAL A 39 -26.10 8.28 -3.27
C VAL A 39 -25.19 7.39 -2.43
N ASP A 40 -25.78 6.53 -1.64
CA ASP A 40 -25.07 5.68 -0.68
C ASP A 40 -24.87 4.27 -1.26
N PHE A 41 -23.62 3.90 -1.48
CA PHE A 41 -23.17 2.57 -1.89
C PHE A 41 -22.50 1.81 -0.73
N LEU A 42 -22.54 2.31 0.51
CA LEU A 42 -21.86 1.69 1.65
C LEU A 42 -22.48 0.33 2.03
N HIS A 43 -23.74 0.10 1.64
CA HIS A 43 -24.38 -1.21 1.81
C HIS A 43 -23.76 -2.33 0.95
N GLU A 44 -22.97 -1.98 -0.07
CA GLU A 44 -22.17 -2.95 -0.81
C GLU A 44 -20.88 -3.35 -0.08
N THR A 45 -20.59 -2.73 1.07
CA THR A 45 -19.40 -2.98 1.90
C THR A 45 -19.40 -4.37 2.53
N THR A 46 -20.56 -5.00 2.72
CA THR A 46 -20.67 -6.43 3.10
C THR A 46 -19.89 -7.35 2.15
N ALA A 47 -19.82 -7.00 0.88
CA ALA A 47 -19.05 -7.75 -0.12
C ALA A 47 -17.52 -7.64 0.08
N LEU A 48 -17.01 -6.65 0.81
CA LEU A 48 -15.59 -6.52 1.12
C LEU A 48 -15.22 -7.40 2.32
N GLN A 49 -16.05 -7.43 3.36
CA GLN A 49 -15.83 -8.25 4.55
C GLN A 49 -15.78 -9.74 4.22
N ASP A 50 -16.63 -10.21 3.30
CA ASP A 50 -16.66 -11.60 2.84
C ASP A 50 -15.39 -12.02 2.09
N ARG A 51 -14.64 -11.07 1.54
CA ARG A 51 -13.44 -11.30 0.71
C ARG A 51 -12.14 -10.95 1.39
N LEU A 52 -12.20 -10.22 2.50
CA LEU A 52 -11.01 -9.85 3.26
C LEU A 52 -10.80 -10.86 4.38
N ARG A 53 -9.66 -11.54 4.35
CA ARG A 53 -9.21 -12.42 5.43
C ARG A 53 -8.27 -11.63 6.33
N ILE A 54 -8.60 -11.53 7.62
CA ILE A 54 -7.88 -10.73 8.58
C ILE A 54 -7.22 -11.65 9.61
N TYR A 55 -5.91 -11.52 9.75
CA TYR A 55 -5.12 -12.39 10.61
C TYR A 55 -4.31 -11.59 11.62
N ASP A 56 -4.31 -12.09 12.82
CA ASP A 56 -3.40 -11.69 13.88
C ASP A 56 -2.08 -12.44 13.75
N VAL A 57 -0.96 -11.72 13.92
CA VAL A 57 0.40 -12.27 13.83
C VAL A 57 1.17 -11.90 15.09
N PRO A 58 1.17 -12.75 16.10
CA PRO A 58 1.90 -12.48 17.34
C PRO A 58 3.40 -12.33 17.09
N SER A 59 3.99 -11.25 17.61
CA SER A 59 5.43 -11.04 17.61
C SER A 59 5.97 -11.23 19.03
N PRO A 60 6.96 -12.12 19.24
CA PRO A 60 7.53 -12.35 20.56
C PRO A 60 8.34 -11.15 21.05
N GLU A 61 8.79 -10.29 20.15
CA GLU A 61 9.62 -9.14 20.47
C GLU A 61 8.87 -7.84 20.17
N LYS A 62 9.15 -6.81 20.97
CA LYS A 62 8.64 -5.45 20.76
C LYS A 62 9.09 -4.89 19.39
N ASP A 63 10.30 -5.24 18.95
CA ASP A 63 10.77 -4.99 17.60
C ASP A 63 10.28 -6.10 16.66
N LYS A 64 9.25 -5.79 15.90
CA LYS A 64 8.50 -6.72 15.04
C LYS A 64 9.17 -7.02 13.69
N LEU A 65 10.42 -6.60 13.47
CA LEU A 65 11.11 -6.72 12.18
C LEU A 65 11.30 -8.18 11.74
N GLN A 66 11.69 -9.06 12.65
CA GLN A 66 11.88 -10.48 12.33
C GLN A 66 10.55 -11.16 11.99
N THR A 67 9.50 -10.86 12.75
CA THR A 67 8.15 -11.37 12.48
C THR A 67 7.65 -10.91 11.12
N LEU A 68 7.85 -9.63 10.78
CA LEU A 68 7.53 -9.10 9.46
C LEU A 68 8.29 -9.85 8.34
N ALA A 69 9.60 -10.02 8.48
CA ALA A 69 10.41 -10.70 7.47
C ALA A 69 9.96 -12.16 7.25
N ARG A 70 9.63 -12.87 8.33
CA ARG A 70 9.13 -14.26 8.28
C ARG A 70 7.75 -14.31 7.60
N LEU A 71 6.85 -13.38 7.91
CA LEU A 71 5.55 -13.26 7.25
C LEU A 71 5.70 -13.03 5.75
N LEU A 72 6.51 -12.04 5.35
CA LEU A 72 6.77 -11.70 3.96
C LEU A 72 7.44 -12.85 3.19
N SER A 73 8.32 -13.59 3.85
CA SER A 73 8.94 -14.80 3.29
C SER A 73 7.89 -15.87 2.94
N LYS A 74 6.91 -16.07 3.83
CA LYS A 74 5.77 -16.98 3.59
C LYS A 74 4.87 -16.50 2.45
N LYS A 75 4.75 -15.18 2.24
CA LYS A 75 3.97 -14.60 1.13
C LYS A 75 4.67 -14.70 -0.24
N GLY A 76 5.96 -14.97 -0.27
CA GLY A 76 6.72 -15.20 -1.50
C GLY A 76 6.75 -13.98 -2.42
N THR A 77 6.23 -14.13 -3.65
CA THR A 77 6.17 -13.06 -4.67
C THR A 77 4.90 -12.22 -4.60
N THR A 78 3.99 -12.49 -3.67
CA THR A 78 2.75 -11.72 -3.50
C THR A 78 3.07 -10.26 -3.22
N GLN A 79 2.52 -9.37 -4.04
CA GLN A 79 2.66 -7.93 -3.79
C GLN A 79 2.00 -7.56 -2.47
N THR A 80 2.77 -6.96 -1.59
CA THR A 80 2.37 -6.66 -0.21
C THR A 80 2.67 -5.20 0.13
N ILE A 81 1.71 -4.51 0.74
CA ILE A 81 1.93 -3.19 1.34
C ILE A 81 2.12 -3.36 2.84
N VAL A 82 3.18 -2.77 3.38
CA VAL A 82 3.46 -2.72 4.82
C VAL A 82 3.22 -1.30 5.32
N PHE A 83 2.22 -1.13 6.18
CA PHE A 83 1.88 0.15 6.76
C PHE A 83 2.61 0.40 8.07
N VAL A 84 3.23 1.58 8.16
CA VAL A 84 3.94 2.07 9.34
C VAL A 84 3.44 3.48 9.70
N ALA A 85 3.55 3.85 11.00
CA ALA A 85 3.04 5.13 11.49
C ALA A 85 3.89 6.34 11.04
N HIS A 86 5.23 6.18 11.04
CA HIS A 86 6.17 7.29 10.83
C HIS A 86 7.13 7.03 9.67
N ARG A 87 7.65 8.12 9.05
CA ARG A 87 8.60 8.02 7.94
C ARG A 87 9.92 7.37 8.34
N GLU A 88 10.41 7.65 9.54
CA GLU A 88 11.61 7.04 10.10
C GLU A 88 11.45 5.52 10.25
N SER A 89 10.25 5.08 10.64
CA SER A 89 9.90 3.66 10.69
C SER A 89 9.85 3.05 9.29
N ALA A 90 9.38 3.80 8.28
CA ALA A 90 9.36 3.32 6.90
C ALA A 90 10.78 3.08 6.37
N ASP A 91 11.68 4.02 6.63
CA ASP A 91 13.09 3.90 6.24
C ASP A 91 13.77 2.74 6.94
N ARG A 92 13.58 2.62 8.27
CA ARG A 92 14.14 1.54 9.09
C ARG A 92 13.64 0.16 8.64
N VAL A 93 12.34 -0.02 8.47
CA VAL A 93 11.75 -1.27 7.98
C VAL A 93 12.25 -1.59 6.58
N GLY A 94 12.25 -0.59 5.68
CA GLY A 94 12.75 -0.76 4.33
C GLY A 94 14.23 -1.13 4.28
N GLN A 95 15.07 -0.53 5.13
CA GLN A 95 16.50 -0.86 5.23
C GLN A 95 16.69 -2.30 5.72
N TYR A 96 15.98 -2.69 6.78
CA TYR A 96 16.04 -4.04 7.32
C TYR A 96 15.60 -5.09 6.28
N LEU A 97 14.48 -4.88 5.60
CA LEU A 97 14.01 -5.81 4.57
C LEU A 97 15.02 -5.95 3.42
N ARG A 98 15.68 -4.86 3.01
CA ARG A 98 16.74 -4.93 1.99
C ARG A 98 17.99 -5.67 2.48
N SER A 99 18.39 -5.53 3.75
CA SER A 99 19.50 -6.31 4.32
C SER A 99 19.18 -7.81 4.36
N GLU A 100 17.91 -8.16 4.58
CA GLU A 100 17.40 -9.53 4.48
C GLU A 100 17.10 -9.98 3.02
N ARG A 101 17.54 -9.18 2.02
CA ARG A 101 17.43 -9.45 0.59
C ARG A 101 16.00 -9.44 0.02
N PHE A 102 15.05 -8.81 0.69
CA PHE A 102 13.75 -8.52 0.08
C PHE A 102 13.85 -7.40 -0.95
N THR A 103 13.09 -7.50 -2.03
CA THR A 103 12.92 -6.41 -2.99
C THR A 103 11.88 -5.43 -2.47
N ALA A 104 12.27 -4.70 -1.42
CA ALA A 104 11.42 -3.71 -0.75
C ALA A 104 11.72 -2.29 -1.25
N VAL A 105 10.67 -1.52 -1.51
CA VAL A 105 10.71 -0.09 -1.77
C VAL A 105 9.98 0.66 -0.66
N VAL A 106 10.45 1.87 -0.38
CA VAL A 106 9.90 2.76 0.64
C VAL A 106 9.16 3.90 -0.04
N TYR A 107 8.03 4.32 0.56
CA TYR A 107 7.23 5.42 0.06
C TYR A 107 6.64 6.24 1.22
N HIS A 108 7.11 7.49 1.38
CA HIS A 108 6.59 8.43 2.39
C HIS A 108 6.77 9.88 1.95
N GLY A 109 6.09 10.79 2.62
CA GLY A 109 6.06 12.21 2.25
C GLY A 109 7.39 12.97 2.39
N GLY A 110 8.38 12.42 3.09
CA GLY A 110 9.72 13.00 3.22
C GLY A 110 10.67 12.71 2.05
N MET A 111 10.23 11.89 1.08
CA MET A 111 11.07 11.55 -0.09
C MET A 111 10.92 12.60 -1.19
N GLU A 112 12.01 12.80 -1.95
CA GLU A 112 12.00 13.57 -3.19
C GLU A 112 11.01 12.96 -4.21
N GLN A 113 10.38 13.80 -5.04
CA GLN A 113 9.35 13.37 -5.98
C GLN A 113 9.83 12.26 -6.93
N ASP A 114 11.02 12.42 -7.50
CA ASP A 114 11.62 11.43 -8.40
C ASP A 114 11.85 10.08 -7.71
N ALA A 115 12.23 10.08 -6.44
CA ALA A 115 12.43 8.86 -5.67
C ALA A 115 11.07 8.16 -5.40
N ARG A 116 10.02 8.94 -5.12
CA ARG A 116 8.65 8.45 -4.94
C ARG A 116 8.14 7.79 -6.22
N GLU A 117 8.29 8.46 -7.37
CA GLU A 117 7.86 7.93 -8.67
C GLU A 117 8.60 6.63 -9.02
N ARG A 118 9.92 6.58 -8.81
CA ARG A 118 10.71 5.35 -9.02
C ARG A 118 10.30 4.21 -8.11
N ALA A 119 10.00 4.48 -6.85
CA ALA A 119 9.53 3.47 -5.90
C ALA A 119 8.19 2.87 -6.34
N LEU A 120 7.22 3.73 -6.69
CA LEU A 120 5.91 3.30 -7.20
C LEU A 120 6.03 2.54 -8.53
N PHE A 121 6.85 3.02 -9.45
CA PHE A 121 7.06 2.34 -10.72
C PHE A 121 7.62 0.92 -10.51
N ARG A 122 8.62 0.76 -9.65
CA ARG A 122 9.17 -0.56 -9.31
C ARG A 122 8.15 -1.48 -8.66
N PHE A 123 7.30 -0.94 -7.79
CA PHE A 123 6.24 -1.73 -7.17
C PHE A 123 5.16 -2.12 -8.18
N ARG A 124 4.64 -1.15 -8.94
CA ARG A 124 3.59 -1.39 -9.97
C ARG A 124 4.03 -2.39 -11.06
N SER A 125 5.29 -2.34 -11.46
CA SER A 125 5.84 -3.26 -12.48
C SER A 125 6.13 -4.66 -11.95
N GLY A 126 5.95 -4.92 -10.65
CA GLY A 126 6.30 -6.20 -10.04
C GLY A 126 7.82 -6.43 -9.87
N ALA A 127 8.65 -5.39 -10.06
CA ALA A 127 10.08 -5.44 -9.78
C ALA A 127 10.41 -5.23 -8.29
N ALA A 128 9.41 -4.91 -7.49
CA ALA A 128 9.46 -4.94 -6.04
C ALA A 128 8.17 -5.62 -5.53
N ASN A 129 8.32 -6.56 -4.62
CA ASN A 129 7.19 -7.29 -4.05
C ASN A 129 6.65 -6.61 -2.80
N VAL A 130 7.43 -5.76 -2.15
CA VAL A 130 7.06 -5.11 -0.90
C VAL A 130 7.14 -3.59 -1.04
N LEU A 131 6.06 -2.91 -0.66
CA LEU A 131 5.99 -1.47 -0.51
C LEU A 131 5.82 -1.12 0.97
N VAL A 132 6.79 -0.45 1.57
CA VAL A 132 6.67 0.07 2.95
C VAL A 132 6.20 1.52 2.87
N SER A 133 5.06 1.83 3.46
CA SER A 133 4.45 3.17 3.34
C SER A 133 3.84 3.67 4.64
N THR A 134 3.78 5.00 4.77
CA THR A 134 2.95 5.67 5.78
C THR A 134 1.54 5.91 5.24
N ASP A 135 0.55 6.05 6.14
CA ASP A 135 -0.85 6.29 5.77
C ASP A 135 -1.04 7.52 4.89
N LEU A 136 -0.46 8.64 5.31
CA LEU A 136 -0.60 9.91 4.61
C LEU A 136 -0.05 9.83 3.18
N ALA A 137 1.03 9.10 2.99
CA ALA A 137 1.63 8.93 1.67
C ALA A 137 0.82 7.99 0.77
N ALA A 138 0.16 6.98 1.35
CA ALA A 138 -0.65 6.00 0.63
C ALA A 138 -2.04 6.53 0.24
N ARG A 139 -2.53 7.60 0.90
CA ARG A 139 -3.81 8.24 0.54
C ARG A 139 -3.72 8.89 -0.84
N GLY A 140 -4.74 8.69 -1.64
CA GLY A 140 -4.82 9.27 -3.01
C GLY A 140 -3.85 8.68 -4.03
N LEU A 141 -3.05 7.68 -3.66
CA LEU A 141 -2.22 6.97 -4.62
C LEU A 141 -3.03 5.96 -5.42
N ASP A 142 -2.82 5.99 -6.72
CA ASP A 142 -3.24 4.93 -7.61
C ASP A 142 -2.26 3.73 -7.45
N ILE A 143 -2.41 3.00 -6.35
CA ILE A 143 -1.70 1.73 -6.14
C ILE A 143 -2.60 0.62 -6.67
N PRO A 144 -2.07 -0.29 -7.51
CA PRO A 144 -2.83 -1.44 -7.96
C PRO A 144 -3.28 -2.27 -6.77
N GLU A 145 -4.30 -3.08 -6.98
CA GLU A 145 -4.73 -4.06 -6.00
C GLU A 145 -3.57 -5.00 -5.63
N VAL A 146 -3.38 -5.18 -4.33
CA VAL A 146 -2.32 -6.05 -3.79
C VAL A 146 -2.90 -7.30 -3.16
N GLY A 147 -2.14 -8.38 -3.14
CA GLY A 147 -2.59 -9.63 -2.54
C GLY A 147 -2.63 -9.58 -1.01
N ALA A 148 -1.80 -8.73 -0.38
CA ALA A 148 -1.75 -8.63 1.07
C ALA A 148 -1.44 -7.21 1.57
N VAL A 149 -1.98 -6.90 2.74
CA VAL A 149 -1.68 -5.69 3.52
C VAL A 149 -1.17 -6.12 4.89
N VAL A 150 -0.10 -5.48 5.37
CA VAL A 150 0.46 -5.72 6.70
C VAL A 150 0.41 -4.44 7.52
N HIS A 151 -0.24 -4.48 8.66
CA HIS A 151 -0.23 -3.44 9.67
C HIS A 151 0.95 -3.69 10.62
N TYR A 152 2.14 -3.16 10.27
CA TYR A 152 3.32 -3.26 11.13
C TYR A 152 3.14 -2.43 12.42
N HIS A 153 2.60 -1.22 12.29
CA HIS A 153 1.98 -0.48 13.39
C HIS A 153 0.47 -0.62 13.25
N LEU A 154 -0.17 -0.99 14.35
CA LEU A 154 -1.61 -1.17 14.39
C LEU A 154 -2.35 0.12 13.99
N PRO A 155 -3.50 0.02 13.35
CA PRO A 155 -4.31 1.19 13.00
C PRO A 155 -4.89 1.81 14.28
N ALA A 156 -4.90 3.15 14.34
CA ALA A 156 -5.42 3.86 15.50
C ALA A 156 -6.94 3.88 15.58
N ASP A 157 -7.60 3.74 14.43
CA ASP A 157 -9.06 3.80 14.28
C ASP A 157 -9.54 2.92 13.11
N GLU A 158 -10.85 2.68 13.09
CA GLU A 158 -11.53 1.87 12.08
C GLU A 158 -11.37 2.46 10.66
N ALA A 159 -11.40 3.78 10.52
CA ALA A 159 -11.25 4.44 9.23
C ALA A 159 -9.85 4.20 8.65
N THR A 160 -8.82 4.28 9.47
CA THR A 160 -7.44 3.96 9.08
C THR A 160 -7.32 2.48 8.69
N PHE A 161 -7.94 1.57 9.45
CA PHE A 161 -7.98 0.15 9.12
C PHE A 161 -8.63 -0.09 7.75
N ALA A 162 -9.81 0.50 7.54
CA ALA A 162 -10.56 0.37 6.28
C ALA A 162 -9.78 0.94 5.08
N HIS A 163 -9.15 2.10 5.24
CA HIS A 163 -8.33 2.72 4.18
C HIS A 163 -7.10 1.88 3.80
N ARG A 164 -6.42 1.29 4.78
CA ARG A 164 -5.27 0.40 4.54
C ARG A 164 -5.73 -0.91 3.90
N SER A 165 -6.72 -1.57 4.49
CA SER A 165 -7.24 -2.86 4.03
C SER A 165 -7.93 -2.75 2.67
N GLY A 166 -8.52 -1.60 2.34
CA GLY A 166 -9.07 -1.31 1.02
C GLY A 166 -8.04 -1.23 -0.12
N ARG A 167 -6.76 -1.52 0.14
CA ARG A 167 -5.74 -1.73 -0.91
C ARG A 167 -5.69 -3.17 -1.39
N THR A 168 -6.35 -4.08 -0.71
CA THR A 168 -6.54 -5.47 -1.09
C THR A 168 -8.03 -5.81 -1.18
N ALA A 169 -8.37 -7.01 -1.63
CA ALA A 169 -9.75 -7.51 -1.74
C ALA A 169 -10.70 -6.62 -2.58
N ARG A 170 -10.19 -5.87 -3.56
CA ARG A 170 -11.01 -5.08 -4.45
C ARG A 170 -11.71 -5.97 -5.50
N TRP A 171 -12.85 -5.49 -6.00
CA TRP A 171 -13.64 -6.12 -7.08
C TRP A 171 -14.04 -7.58 -6.80
N LYS A 172 -13.28 -8.56 -7.21
CA LYS A 172 -13.63 -9.99 -7.13
C LYS A 172 -12.54 -10.86 -6.49
N SER A 173 -11.42 -10.28 -6.04
CA SER A 173 -10.32 -11.03 -5.45
C SER A 173 -10.47 -11.17 -3.94
N VAL A 174 -9.95 -12.26 -3.40
CA VAL A 174 -9.76 -12.44 -1.96
C VAL A 174 -8.46 -11.77 -1.57
N GLY A 175 -8.50 -10.90 -0.58
CA GLY A 175 -7.35 -10.21 -0.03
C GLY A 175 -7.04 -10.64 1.38
N GLU A 176 -5.82 -10.39 1.83
CA GLU A 176 -5.38 -10.72 3.17
C GLU A 176 -4.85 -9.48 3.89
N ALA A 177 -5.26 -9.30 5.14
CA ALA A 177 -4.74 -8.28 6.03
C ALA A 177 -4.09 -8.95 7.24
N PHE A 178 -2.91 -8.49 7.63
CA PHE A 178 -2.15 -9.04 8.75
C PHE A 178 -1.85 -7.92 9.75
N LEU A 179 -2.17 -8.13 11.01
CA LEU A 179 -1.82 -7.25 12.11
C LEU A 179 -0.66 -7.87 12.89
N ILE A 180 0.51 -7.25 12.87
CA ILE A 180 1.63 -7.74 13.69
C ILE A 180 1.50 -7.13 15.08
N VAL A 181 1.21 -7.98 16.06
CA VAL A 181 0.92 -7.60 17.43
C VAL A 181 2.13 -7.93 18.31
N GLY A 182 2.72 -6.91 18.92
CA GLY A 182 3.83 -7.05 19.85
C GLY A 182 3.36 -7.48 21.24
N PRO A 183 4.31 -7.76 22.17
CA PRO A 183 3.97 -8.31 23.49
C PRO A 183 3.11 -7.41 24.38
N GLU A 184 3.17 -6.08 24.15
CA GLU A 184 2.44 -5.06 24.92
C GLU A 184 1.27 -4.47 24.13
N GLU A 185 1.00 -5.01 22.93
CA GLU A 185 -0.07 -4.54 22.05
C GLU A 185 -1.24 -5.52 22.08
N THR A 186 -2.42 -5.02 21.79
CA THR A 186 -3.63 -5.82 21.59
C THR A 186 -4.26 -5.47 20.26
N THR A 187 -4.87 -6.44 19.60
CA THR A 187 -5.65 -6.21 18.39
C THR A 187 -6.80 -5.26 18.71
N PRO A 188 -7.02 -4.20 17.92
CA PRO A 188 -8.10 -3.26 18.17
C PRO A 188 -9.47 -3.91 18.10
N ASP A 189 -10.39 -3.53 19.01
CA ASP A 189 -11.73 -4.12 19.16
C ASP A 189 -12.61 -3.98 17.89
N PHE A 190 -12.33 -2.99 17.05
CA PHE A 190 -13.05 -2.80 15.78
C PHE A 190 -12.59 -3.75 14.65
N VAL A 191 -11.61 -4.63 14.92
CA VAL A 191 -11.09 -5.58 13.93
C VAL A 191 -11.66 -6.97 14.21
N GLU A 192 -12.46 -7.46 13.30
CA GLU A 192 -12.96 -8.84 13.35
C GLU A 192 -11.98 -9.78 12.67
N LEU A 193 -11.33 -10.63 13.45
CA LEU A 193 -10.29 -11.55 12.97
C LEU A 193 -10.91 -12.78 12.31
N SER A 194 -10.33 -13.21 11.19
CA SER A 194 -10.60 -14.51 10.56
C SER A 194 -9.81 -15.64 11.21
N GLY A 195 -8.75 -15.33 11.96
CA GLY A 195 -7.90 -16.28 12.67
C GLY A 195 -6.52 -15.72 12.97
N ASN A 196 -5.64 -16.58 13.47
CA ASN A 196 -4.25 -16.26 13.74
C ASN A 196 -3.36 -16.81 12.62
N ALA A 197 -2.40 -16.02 12.17
CA ALA A 197 -1.41 -16.48 11.21
C ALA A 197 -0.09 -16.78 11.92
N GLU A 198 0.26 -18.06 11.99
CA GLU A 198 1.58 -18.45 12.44
C GLU A 198 2.63 -18.16 11.38
N VAL A 199 3.76 -17.61 11.79
CA VAL A 199 4.94 -17.44 10.97
C VAL A 199 5.99 -18.48 11.30
N ASN A 200 6.74 -18.92 10.30
CA ASN A 200 7.81 -19.90 10.51
C ASN A 200 8.86 -19.36 11.49
N HIS A 201 9.41 -20.22 12.35
CA HIS A 201 10.47 -19.83 13.27
C HIS A 201 11.78 -19.49 12.54
N VAL A 202 11.98 -19.99 11.35
CA VAL A 202 13.17 -19.76 10.53
C VAL A 202 12.82 -18.85 9.35
N LEU A 203 13.64 -17.81 9.13
CA LEU A 203 13.55 -16.97 7.97
C LEU A 203 14.02 -17.74 6.72
N VAL A 204 13.11 -17.92 5.78
CA VAL A 204 13.43 -18.51 4.48
C VAL A 204 13.88 -17.41 3.53
N ARG A 205 14.79 -17.72 2.62
CA ARG A 205 15.25 -16.75 1.61
C ARG A 205 14.05 -16.17 0.84
N PRO A 206 13.95 -14.82 0.73
CA PRO A 206 12.87 -14.19 -0.01
C PRO A 206 12.82 -14.63 -1.47
N ALA A 207 11.62 -14.78 -2.00
CA ALA A 207 11.44 -15.04 -3.42
C ALA A 207 11.90 -13.81 -4.23
N ALA A 208 12.63 -14.07 -5.31
CA ALA A 208 13.00 -13.01 -6.25
C ALA A 208 11.75 -12.52 -7.03
N PRO A 209 11.67 -11.22 -7.34
CA PRO A 209 10.61 -10.71 -8.21
C PRO A 209 10.74 -11.31 -9.61
N LEU A 210 9.60 -11.45 -10.29
CA LEU A 210 9.56 -11.99 -11.67
C LEU A 210 10.14 -10.99 -12.70
N TRP A 211 10.16 -9.70 -12.34
CA TRP A 211 10.53 -8.62 -13.23
C TRP A 211 11.68 -7.80 -12.64
N ALA A 212 12.51 -7.26 -13.53
CA ALA A 212 13.52 -6.28 -13.21
C ALA A 212 13.23 -4.96 -13.92
N VAL A 213 13.55 -3.83 -13.29
CA VAL A 213 13.44 -2.51 -13.89
C VAL A 213 14.83 -1.98 -14.22
N LEU A 214 15.02 -1.64 -15.48
CA LEU A 214 16.19 -0.92 -15.94
C LEU A 214 15.82 0.56 -16.15
N TYR A 215 16.48 1.46 -15.42
CA TYR A 215 16.35 2.90 -15.61
C TYR A 215 17.40 3.40 -16.60
N ILE A 216 16.94 4.04 -17.68
CA ILE A 216 17.82 4.67 -18.67
C ILE A 216 17.56 6.18 -18.59
N GLY A 217 18.52 6.92 -18.01
CA GLY A 217 18.41 8.36 -17.79
C GLY A 217 18.56 9.22 -19.06
N ARG A 218 18.51 8.60 -20.24
CA ARG A 218 18.61 9.26 -21.54
C ARG A 218 17.47 8.85 -22.45
N GLY A 219 17.08 9.72 -23.38
CA GLY A 219 15.96 9.47 -24.24
C GLY A 219 16.03 10.19 -25.58
N LYS A 220 14.89 10.46 -26.18
CA LYS A 220 14.78 11.05 -27.52
C LYS A 220 15.54 12.38 -27.67
N ARG A 221 15.58 13.19 -26.61
CA ARG A 221 16.36 14.45 -26.58
C ARG A 221 17.88 14.20 -26.70
N ASP A 222 18.34 13.04 -26.25
CA ASP A 222 19.74 12.61 -26.32
C ASP A 222 20.00 11.74 -27.56
N LYS A 223 19.11 11.78 -28.54
CA LYS A 223 19.16 10.96 -29.77
C LYS A 223 19.10 9.45 -29.52
N LEU A 224 18.54 9.02 -28.39
CA LEU A 224 18.35 7.61 -28.06
C LEU A 224 16.88 7.23 -28.30
N SER A 225 16.67 6.29 -29.22
CA SER A 225 15.34 5.76 -29.54
C SER A 225 15.05 4.47 -28.79
N LYS A 226 13.78 4.07 -28.75
CA LYS A 226 13.39 2.74 -28.23
C LYS A 226 14.06 1.59 -28.97
N ALA A 227 14.23 1.72 -30.29
CA ALA A 227 14.88 0.71 -31.13
C ALA A 227 16.36 0.54 -30.77
N ASP A 228 17.07 1.62 -30.46
CA ASP A 228 18.46 1.57 -30.03
C ASP A 228 18.59 0.82 -28.70
N ILE A 229 17.69 1.08 -27.76
CA ILE A 229 17.65 0.40 -26.46
C ILE A 229 17.40 -1.09 -26.65
N VAL A 230 16.35 -1.44 -27.40
CA VAL A 230 16.00 -2.85 -27.67
C VAL A 230 17.16 -3.53 -28.41
N GLY A 231 17.72 -2.90 -29.44
CA GLY A 231 18.88 -3.43 -30.19
C GLY A 231 20.08 -3.66 -29.30
N PHE A 232 20.39 -2.75 -28.38
CA PHE A 232 21.47 -2.90 -27.41
C PHE A 232 21.22 -4.08 -26.45
N LEU A 233 20.00 -4.16 -25.88
CA LEU A 233 19.63 -5.22 -24.92
C LEU A 233 19.67 -6.60 -25.59
N CYS A 234 19.20 -6.73 -26.83
CA CYS A 234 19.23 -7.98 -27.56
C CYS A 234 20.66 -8.37 -28.00
N LYS A 235 21.44 -7.41 -28.58
CA LYS A 235 22.77 -7.69 -29.13
C LYS A 235 23.86 -7.85 -28.07
N LYS A 236 23.82 -7.02 -27.04
CA LYS A 236 24.84 -6.98 -25.97
C LYS A 236 24.36 -7.61 -24.67
N GLY A 237 23.08 -7.47 -24.35
CA GLY A 237 22.46 -8.01 -23.13
C GLY A 237 21.96 -9.44 -23.27
N GLY A 238 21.99 -10.02 -24.46
CA GLY A 238 21.57 -11.40 -24.69
C GLY A 238 20.07 -11.66 -24.47
N LEU A 239 19.25 -10.60 -24.40
CA LEU A 239 17.81 -10.75 -24.29
C LEU A 239 17.22 -11.23 -25.63
N ARG A 240 16.28 -12.15 -25.55
CA ARG A 240 15.50 -12.59 -26.72
C ARG A 240 14.43 -11.54 -27.02
N SER A 241 14.25 -11.21 -28.29
CA SER A 241 13.19 -10.30 -28.76
C SER A 241 11.83 -10.94 -28.64
#